data_eb1204b36c5acc2d448b766865a81557
#
_entry.id   eb1204b36c5acc2d448b766865a81557
#
_cell.length_a   1.000
_cell.length_b   1.000
_cell.length_c   1.000
_cell.angle_alpha   90.00
_cell.angle_beta   90.00
_cell.angle_gamma   90.00
#
_symmetry.space_group_name_H-M   'P 1'
#
loop_
_entity.id
_entity.type
_entity.pdbx_description
1 polymer ?
#
loop_
_entity_poly.entity_id
_entity_poly.type
_entity_poly.pdbx_seq_one_letter_code
_entity_poly.pdbx_strand_id
1 'polypeptide(L)'
;MSRKMSCEEYQELGKRYYKLKQYDKAAEAFTNGLDIAPTLSLFDHRAATYDRMQDYNAAVKDGREMIRLDKRDVKGYLRTASILEKMEKAETAIGIYKYGMKNVPVSDKNFKLLQQLHDKTTRKLSPAKSVDPLTVLPVELAELILEHLAFRHLVNCMRVSKGWGNYISKLPRLWMHLDLSGARKPVSRKFLDKAVRGSENRLTRVTVYRLEHVDILKNVAKACRSLKELEFISLPHAMSSTLIDIVQLASKLEKIVVHPQITMDTVGRILNTRPSLKHVAFHTVKASNYATDWTVPTYNLESCRMHFDGNTNHRSSLDAFLRLTPKLKYLDMSQTTLTSLLPETLLLTTLVLRKVDFLRFPILPATLQKLVVELGSSHNSYDLDHALYRSRLPVLTHLHMTGIDHMNAVRMGQLLDLYMAPGDDNTVLSLENATPLESITIHTTLDDRDGIFMFPNPLLAGSPRILTPALKHIDIATMPCNDDEIEALLKHKTGLTSIDLSHTQITGASIKMLVDGLPSLRSIRADQCSRITGRDAIEYAARKGVAVSCSMEEVKGGKRVRYG
;
A
#
# COMPACT_ATOMS: atom_id res chain seq x y z
N MET A 1 -42.03 -71.57 -19.17
CA MET A 1 -42.27 -70.39 -18.36
C MET A 1 -41.52 -69.23 -18.98
N SER A 2 -42.22 -68.26 -19.55
CA SER A 2 -41.58 -67.05 -20.09
C SER A 2 -40.93 -66.28 -18.96
N ARG A 3 -39.63 -66.05 -19.03
CA ARG A 3 -38.84 -65.26 -18.09
C ARG A 3 -39.33 -63.78 -18.13
N LYS A 4 -39.96 -63.36 -17.04
CA LYS A 4 -40.34 -61.91 -16.95
C LYS A 4 -39.07 -61.05 -16.98
N MET A 5 -39.12 -59.95 -17.75
CA MET A 5 -38.01 -59.00 -17.83
C MET A 5 -37.70 -58.41 -16.44
N SER A 6 -36.41 -58.14 -16.17
CA SER A 6 -35.97 -57.49 -14.94
C SER A 6 -36.22 -55.99 -14.96
N CYS A 7 -36.11 -55.38 -13.81
CA CYS A 7 -36.24 -53.91 -13.65
C CYS A 7 -35.21 -53.14 -14.55
N GLU A 8 -33.97 -53.63 -14.62
CA GLU A 8 -32.89 -53.09 -15.44
C GLU A 8 -33.18 -53.25 -16.93
N GLU A 9 -33.73 -54.41 -17.36
CA GLU A 9 -34.11 -54.65 -18.74
C GLU A 9 -35.22 -53.70 -19.18
N TYR A 10 -36.22 -53.44 -18.33
CA TYR A 10 -37.26 -52.44 -18.62
C TYR A 10 -36.67 -51.02 -18.65
N GLN A 11 -35.72 -50.69 -17.77
CA GLN A 11 -35.06 -49.39 -17.81
C GLN A 11 -34.30 -49.18 -19.13
N GLU A 12 -33.55 -50.16 -19.59
CA GLU A 12 -32.83 -50.07 -20.88
C GLU A 12 -33.78 -50.07 -22.08
N LEU A 13 -34.86 -50.80 -22.02
CA LEU A 13 -35.90 -50.75 -23.08
C LEU A 13 -36.53 -49.37 -23.17
N GLY A 14 -36.89 -48.78 -22.01
CA GLY A 14 -37.43 -47.44 -21.93
C GLY A 14 -36.47 -46.37 -22.46
N LYS A 15 -35.19 -46.47 -22.15
CA LYS A 15 -34.15 -45.57 -22.70
C LYS A 15 -34.01 -45.67 -24.21
N ARG A 16 -34.13 -46.88 -24.77
CA ARG A 16 -34.12 -47.11 -26.23
C ARG A 16 -35.33 -46.44 -26.90
N TYR A 17 -36.53 -46.67 -26.37
CA TYR A 17 -37.73 -46.01 -26.87
C TYR A 17 -37.67 -44.49 -26.76
N TYR A 18 -37.10 -43.97 -25.66
CA TYR A 18 -36.90 -42.54 -25.49
C TYR A 18 -35.96 -41.96 -26.56
N LYS A 19 -34.85 -42.64 -26.90
CA LYS A 19 -33.94 -42.26 -27.98
C LYS A 19 -34.63 -42.28 -29.35
N LEU A 20 -35.54 -43.23 -29.56
CA LEU A 20 -36.35 -43.35 -30.80
C LEU A 20 -37.52 -42.35 -30.82
N LYS A 21 -37.64 -41.46 -29.84
CA LYS A 21 -38.75 -40.51 -29.68
C LYS A 21 -40.14 -41.15 -29.51
N GLN A 22 -40.20 -42.46 -29.21
CA GLN A 22 -41.42 -43.19 -28.93
C GLN A 22 -41.78 -43.06 -27.45
N TYR A 23 -42.18 -41.85 -27.04
CA TYR A 23 -42.30 -41.47 -25.64
C TYR A 23 -43.40 -42.26 -24.89
N ASP A 24 -44.52 -42.60 -25.57
CA ASP A 24 -45.60 -43.40 -24.95
C ASP A 24 -45.07 -44.77 -24.54
N LYS A 25 -44.37 -45.47 -25.44
CA LYS A 25 -43.77 -46.79 -25.18
C LYS A 25 -42.64 -46.70 -24.14
N ALA A 26 -41.91 -45.58 -24.13
CA ALA A 26 -40.89 -45.36 -23.12
C ALA A 26 -41.50 -45.22 -21.74
N ALA A 27 -42.57 -44.42 -21.61
CA ALA A 27 -43.30 -44.25 -20.33
C ALA A 27 -43.90 -45.56 -19.84
N GLU A 28 -44.47 -46.37 -20.73
CA GLU A 28 -44.99 -47.71 -20.39
C GLU A 28 -43.87 -48.65 -19.90
N ALA A 29 -42.76 -48.73 -20.63
CA ALA A 29 -41.61 -49.53 -20.21
C ALA A 29 -41.05 -49.11 -18.85
N PHE A 30 -40.91 -47.79 -18.59
CA PHE A 30 -40.49 -47.32 -17.26
C PHE A 30 -41.53 -47.62 -16.17
N THR A 31 -42.82 -47.59 -16.48
CA THR A 31 -43.88 -47.93 -15.55
C THR A 31 -43.80 -49.40 -15.17
N ASN A 32 -43.65 -50.29 -16.15
CA ASN A 32 -43.48 -51.74 -15.89
C ASN A 32 -42.22 -52.01 -15.04
N GLY A 33 -41.15 -51.25 -15.25
CA GLY A 33 -39.96 -51.33 -14.41
C GLY A 33 -40.20 -50.87 -12.97
N LEU A 34 -40.95 -49.77 -12.79
CA LEU A 34 -41.32 -49.25 -11.46
C LEU A 34 -42.26 -50.17 -10.67
N ASP A 35 -43.12 -50.92 -11.38
CA ASP A 35 -44.00 -51.94 -10.74
C ASP A 35 -43.19 -53.10 -10.16
N ILE A 36 -42.00 -53.38 -10.68
CA ILE A 36 -41.08 -54.38 -10.16
C ILE A 36 -40.26 -53.82 -9.00
N ALA A 37 -39.58 -52.70 -9.23
CA ALA A 37 -38.79 -52.04 -8.21
C ALA A 37 -38.78 -50.49 -8.41
N PRO A 38 -39.28 -49.70 -7.44
CA PRO A 38 -39.26 -48.24 -7.52
C PRO A 38 -37.84 -47.71 -7.28
N THR A 39 -37.19 -47.27 -8.34
CA THR A 39 -35.84 -46.70 -8.27
C THR A 39 -35.81 -45.22 -8.70
N LEU A 40 -34.91 -44.45 -8.12
CA LEU A 40 -34.68 -43.02 -8.43
C LEU A 40 -34.42 -42.83 -9.91
N SER A 41 -33.66 -43.73 -10.55
CA SER A 41 -33.31 -43.66 -11.96
C SER A 41 -34.52 -43.88 -12.87
N LEU A 42 -35.42 -44.78 -12.56
CA LEU A 42 -36.64 -45.05 -13.32
C LEU A 42 -37.60 -43.85 -13.24
N PHE A 43 -37.80 -43.28 -12.04
CA PHE A 43 -38.60 -42.07 -11.89
C PHE A 43 -38.01 -40.90 -12.65
N ASP A 44 -36.68 -40.69 -12.64
CA ASP A 44 -36.02 -39.61 -13.37
C ASP A 44 -36.21 -39.77 -14.88
N HIS A 45 -36.04 -40.98 -15.41
CA HIS A 45 -36.27 -41.26 -16.83
C HIS A 45 -37.73 -41.12 -17.23
N ARG A 46 -38.68 -41.56 -16.41
CA ARG A 46 -40.10 -41.42 -16.69
C ARG A 46 -40.55 -39.96 -16.60
N ALA A 47 -40.08 -39.22 -15.61
CA ALA A 47 -40.32 -37.78 -15.52
C ALA A 47 -39.78 -37.04 -16.73
N ALA A 48 -38.57 -37.38 -17.20
CA ALA A 48 -38.02 -36.81 -18.42
C ALA A 48 -38.85 -37.15 -19.66
N THR A 49 -39.43 -38.34 -19.69
CA THR A 49 -40.32 -38.77 -20.79
C THR A 49 -41.61 -37.97 -20.78
N TYR A 50 -42.27 -37.86 -19.64
CA TYR A 50 -43.48 -37.02 -19.50
C TYR A 50 -43.20 -35.53 -19.80
N ASP A 51 -42.02 -35.01 -19.46
CA ASP A 51 -41.64 -33.64 -19.84
C ASP A 51 -41.58 -33.47 -21.36
N ARG A 52 -41.12 -34.49 -22.12
CA ARG A 52 -41.14 -34.48 -23.58
C ARG A 52 -42.55 -34.61 -24.18
N MET A 53 -43.42 -35.34 -23.49
CA MET A 53 -44.83 -35.47 -23.86
C MET A 53 -45.66 -34.26 -23.46
N GLN A 54 -45.07 -33.26 -22.75
CA GLN A 54 -45.73 -32.10 -22.17
C GLN A 54 -46.74 -32.44 -21.08
N ASP A 55 -46.77 -33.71 -20.57
CA ASP A 55 -47.52 -34.06 -19.39
C ASP A 55 -46.72 -33.67 -18.13
N TYR A 56 -46.76 -32.37 -17.86
CA TYR A 56 -46.03 -31.80 -16.74
C TYR A 56 -46.56 -32.23 -15.39
N ASN A 57 -47.85 -32.59 -15.30
CA ASN A 57 -48.44 -33.04 -14.05
C ASN A 57 -47.91 -34.41 -13.65
N ALA A 58 -47.86 -35.38 -14.58
CA ALA A 58 -47.24 -36.66 -14.36
C ALA A 58 -45.74 -36.54 -14.06
N ALA A 59 -45.02 -35.68 -14.78
CA ALA A 59 -43.61 -35.43 -14.58
C ALA A 59 -43.32 -34.86 -13.18
N VAL A 60 -44.13 -33.90 -12.66
CA VAL A 60 -44.02 -33.37 -11.28
C VAL A 60 -44.27 -34.43 -10.24
N LYS A 61 -45.27 -35.31 -10.49
CA LYS A 61 -45.57 -36.45 -9.59
C LYS A 61 -44.36 -37.37 -9.43
N ASP A 62 -43.74 -37.77 -10.52
CA ASP A 62 -42.51 -38.57 -10.51
C ASP A 62 -41.35 -37.88 -9.81
N GLY A 63 -41.13 -36.56 -10.08
CA GLY A 63 -40.13 -35.79 -9.39
C GLY A 63 -40.34 -35.72 -7.86
N ARG A 64 -41.60 -35.65 -7.42
CA ARG A 64 -41.92 -35.71 -5.97
C ARG A 64 -41.66 -37.09 -5.38
N GLU A 65 -41.92 -38.17 -6.10
CA GLU A 65 -41.57 -39.52 -5.67
C GLU A 65 -40.03 -39.68 -5.57
N MET A 66 -39.26 -39.08 -6.46
CA MET A 66 -37.80 -39.06 -6.33
C MET A 66 -37.36 -38.39 -5.02
N ILE A 67 -37.93 -37.23 -4.69
CA ILE A 67 -37.62 -36.50 -3.42
C ILE A 67 -38.04 -37.34 -2.20
N ARG A 68 -39.13 -38.12 -2.31
CA ARG A 68 -39.63 -38.97 -1.23
C ARG A 68 -38.71 -40.17 -1.00
N LEU A 69 -38.18 -40.78 -2.08
CA LEU A 69 -37.25 -41.91 -2.02
C LEU A 69 -35.91 -41.50 -1.42
N ASP A 70 -35.35 -40.41 -1.87
CA ASP A 70 -34.11 -39.87 -1.31
C ASP A 70 -34.11 -38.32 -1.22
N LYS A 71 -34.27 -37.85 0.01
CA LYS A 71 -34.25 -36.42 0.31
C LYS A 71 -32.86 -35.77 0.17
N ARG A 72 -31.80 -36.56 0.09
CA ARG A 72 -30.43 -36.05 -0.04
C ARG A 72 -29.97 -35.97 -1.50
N ASP A 73 -30.66 -36.66 -2.42
CA ASP A 73 -30.33 -36.57 -3.85
C ASP A 73 -30.88 -35.28 -4.45
N VAL A 74 -30.00 -34.49 -5.07
CA VAL A 74 -30.30 -33.22 -5.69
C VAL A 74 -31.20 -33.33 -6.92
N LYS A 75 -31.18 -34.49 -7.63
CA LYS A 75 -31.88 -34.68 -8.94
C LYS A 75 -33.39 -34.53 -8.80
N GLY A 76 -34.02 -35.06 -7.75
CA GLY A 76 -35.44 -34.93 -7.52
C GLY A 76 -35.89 -33.47 -7.44
N TYR A 77 -35.13 -32.63 -6.74
CA TYR A 77 -35.43 -31.20 -6.62
C TYR A 77 -35.23 -30.47 -7.93
N LEU A 78 -34.12 -30.71 -8.64
CA LEU A 78 -33.85 -30.09 -9.93
C LEU A 78 -34.91 -30.47 -10.96
N ARG A 79 -35.30 -31.73 -11.04
CA ARG A 79 -36.35 -32.22 -11.95
C ARG A 79 -37.69 -31.56 -11.66
N THR A 80 -38.15 -31.65 -10.43
CA THR A 80 -39.46 -31.11 -10.02
C THR A 80 -39.55 -29.64 -10.24
N ALA A 81 -38.55 -28.86 -9.80
CA ALA A 81 -38.57 -27.42 -9.92
C ALA A 81 -38.45 -26.93 -11.37
N SER A 82 -37.61 -27.60 -12.19
CA SER A 82 -37.50 -27.28 -13.62
C SER A 82 -38.81 -27.44 -14.37
N ILE A 83 -39.58 -28.49 -14.05
CA ILE A 83 -40.89 -28.75 -14.66
C ILE A 83 -41.91 -27.73 -14.17
N LEU A 84 -41.90 -27.38 -12.87
CA LEU A 84 -42.74 -26.31 -12.33
C LEU A 84 -42.49 -24.94 -12.96
N GLU A 85 -41.23 -24.64 -13.31
CA GLU A 85 -40.91 -23.42 -14.05
C GLU A 85 -41.53 -23.42 -15.47
N LYS A 86 -41.55 -24.58 -16.16
CA LYS A 86 -42.22 -24.73 -17.47
C LYS A 86 -43.74 -24.61 -17.37
N MET A 87 -44.30 -24.96 -16.21
CA MET A 87 -45.75 -24.76 -15.90
C MET A 87 -46.07 -23.33 -15.47
N GLU A 88 -45.11 -22.40 -15.53
CA GLU A 88 -45.26 -21.02 -15.05
C GLU A 88 -45.55 -20.91 -13.52
N LYS A 89 -45.31 -21.96 -12.76
CA LYS A 89 -45.48 -22.03 -11.31
C LYS A 89 -44.16 -21.71 -10.58
N ALA A 90 -43.58 -20.54 -10.90
CA ALA A 90 -42.24 -20.17 -10.45
C ALA A 90 -42.14 -20.03 -8.91
N GLU A 91 -43.18 -19.56 -8.22
CA GLU A 91 -43.19 -19.48 -6.75
C GLU A 91 -43.06 -20.88 -6.11
N THR A 92 -43.81 -21.85 -6.66
CA THR A 92 -43.74 -23.25 -6.19
C THR A 92 -42.36 -23.85 -6.48
N ALA A 93 -41.79 -23.53 -7.66
CA ALA A 93 -40.43 -23.97 -8.02
C ALA A 93 -39.38 -23.44 -7.03
N ILE A 94 -39.46 -22.16 -6.63
CA ILE A 94 -38.59 -21.56 -5.60
C ILE A 94 -38.73 -22.32 -4.28
N GLY A 95 -39.95 -22.68 -3.87
CA GLY A 95 -40.20 -23.49 -2.68
C GLY A 95 -39.49 -24.84 -2.73
N ILE A 96 -39.53 -25.50 -3.89
CA ILE A 96 -38.83 -26.81 -4.10
C ILE A 96 -37.31 -26.63 -4.06
N TYR A 97 -36.76 -25.61 -4.75
CA TYR A 97 -35.31 -25.31 -4.67
C TYR A 97 -34.87 -25.03 -3.23
N LYS A 98 -35.60 -24.19 -2.49
CA LYS A 98 -35.32 -23.88 -1.09
C LYS A 98 -35.39 -25.15 -0.20
N TYR A 99 -36.34 -26.00 -0.44
CA TYR A 99 -36.46 -27.27 0.29
C TYR A 99 -35.29 -28.22 -0.03
N GLY A 100 -34.84 -28.25 -1.31
CA GLY A 100 -33.64 -28.98 -1.72
C GLY A 100 -32.38 -28.44 -1.05
N MET A 101 -32.14 -27.12 -1.02
CA MET A 101 -30.98 -26.52 -0.33
C MET A 101 -30.94 -26.84 1.16
N LYS A 102 -32.08 -27.11 1.81
CA LYS A 102 -32.15 -27.52 3.22
C LYS A 102 -31.74 -28.98 3.44
N ASN A 103 -32.01 -29.89 2.50
CA ASN A 103 -31.87 -31.32 2.68
C ASN A 103 -30.65 -31.93 1.98
N VAL A 104 -30.21 -31.34 0.87
CA VAL A 104 -29.05 -31.81 0.10
C VAL A 104 -27.74 -31.34 0.75
N PRO A 105 -26.73 -32.20 0.91
CA PRO A 105 -25.42 -31.77 1.43
C PRO A 105 -24.74 -30.74 0.54
N VAL A 106 -24.09 -29.73 1.13
CA VAL A 106 -23.35 -28.69 0.41
C VAL A 106 -22.20 -29.28 -0.42
N SER A 107 -21.71 -30.46 -0.04
CA SER A 107 -20.65 -31.20 -0.77
C SER A 107 -21.15 -31.88 -2.07
N ASP A 108 -22.46 -31.90 -2.33
CA ASP A 108 -22.98 -32.44 -3.60
C ASP A 108 -22.52 -31.61 -4.79
N LYS A 109 -22.08 -32.28 -5.86
CA LYS A 109 -21.55 -31.67 -7.09
C LYS A 109 -22.54 -30.68 -7.73
N ASN A 110 -23.84 -30.92 -7.58
CA ASN A 110 -24.90 -30.13 -8.18
C ASN A 110 -25.59 -29.18 -7.19
N PHE A 111 -25.13 -29.11 -5.93
CA PHE A 111 -25.68 -28.16 -4.96
C PHE A 111 -25.57 -26.72 -5.43
N LYS A 112 -24.41 -26.34 -6.03
CA LYS A 112 -24.20 -25.01 -6.60
C LYS A 112 -25.17 -24.69 -7.74
N LEU A 113 -25.52 -25.70 -8.56
CA LEU A 113 -26.52 -25.55 -9.63
C LEU A 113 -27.92 -25.30 -9.04
N LEU A 114 -28.29 -26.04 -7.98
CA LEU A 114 -29.55 -25.87 -7.26
C LEU A 114 -29.67 -24.41 -6.73
N GLN A 115 -28.62 -23.88 -6.13
CA GLN A 115 -28.56 -22.51 -5.63
C GLN A 115 -28.66 -21.48 -6.77
N GLN A 116 -27.93 -21.68 -7.87
CA GLN A 116 -27.98 -20.78 -9.03
C GLN A 116 -29.37 -20.70 -9.65
N LEU A 117 -30.09 -21.84 -9.76
CA LEU A 117 -31.43 -21.88 -10.31
C LEU A 117 -32.44 -21.21 -9.36
N HIS A 118 -32.33 -21.46 -8.05
CA HIS A 118 -33.13 -20.75 -7.04
C HIS A 118 -32.96 -19.23 -7.20
N ASP A 119 -31.73 -18.72 -7.22
CA ASP A 119 -31.46 -17.28 -7.30
C ASP A 119 -31.92 -16.69 -8.61
N LYS A 120 -31.73 -17.42 -9.73
CA LYS A 120 -32.22 -17.01 -11.06
C LYS A 120 -33.73 -16.86 -11.11
N THR A 121 -34.46 -17.83 -10.55
CA THR A 121 -35.93 -17.82 -10.54
C THR A 121 -36.46 -16.77 -9.58
N THR A 122 -35.82 -16.60 -8.42
CA THR A 122 -36.17 -15.53 -7.46
C THR A 122 -35.98 -14.14 -8.08
N ARG A 123 -34.87 -13.91 -8.82
CA ARG A 123 -34.65 -12.62 -9.53
C ARG A 123 -35.68 -12.34 -10.62
N LYS A 124 -36.22 -13.38 -11.28
CA LYS A 124 -37.28 -13.23 -12.28
C LYS A 124 -38.62 -12.79 -11.65
N LEU A 125 -38.97 -13.32 -10.48
CA LEU A 125 -40.21 -13.01 -9.79
C LEU A 125 -40.19 -11.70 -8.99
N SER A 126 -39.03 -11.41 -8.41
CA SER A 126 -38.82 -10.19 -7.65
C SER A 126 -37.58 -9.49 -8.21
N PRO A 127 -37.70 -8.81 -9.36
CA PRO A 127 -36.62 -7.92 -9.77
C PRO A 127 -36.41 -6.95 -8.62
N ALA A 128 -35.18 -6.91 -8.09
CA ALA A 128 -34.81 -5.97 -7.04
C ALA A 128 -35.21 -4.59 -7.54
N LYS A 129 -36.19 -3.96 -6.88
CA LYS A 129 -36.52 -2.56 -7.13
C LYS A 129 -35.26 -1.81 -6.78
N SER A 130 -34.50 -1.38 -7.81
CA SER A 130 -33.36 -0.50 -7.61
C SER A 130 -33.89 0.82 -7.08
N VAL A 131 -33.69 1.02 -5.79
CA VAL A 131 -34.03 2.28 -5.14
C VAL A 131 -32.85 3.20 -5.29
N ASP A 132 -33.07 4.39 -5.81
CA ASP A 132 -32.01 5.40 -5.94
C ASP A 132 -31.62 5.88 -4.53
N PRO A 133 -30.39 5.60 -4.06
CA PRO A 133 -29.97 5.96 -2.71
C PRO A 133 -30.01 7.47 -2.45
N LEU A 134 -29.79 8.32 -3.47
CA LEU A 134 -29.84 9.78 -3.29
C LEU A 134 -31.28 10.32 -3.10
N THR A 135 -32.32 9.52 -3.41
CA THR A 135 -33.72 9.89 -3.17
C THR A 135 -34.25 9.39 -1.84
N VAL A 136 -33.60 8.39 -1.24
CA VAL A 136 -34.05 7.72 -0.01
C VAL A 136 -33.24 8.15 1.21
N LEU A 137 -31.95 8.40 1.02
CA LEU A 137 -31.10 8.86 2.12
C LEU A 137 -31.39 10.32 2.49
N PRO A 138 -31.35 10.67 3.78
CA PRO A 138 -31.25 12.06 4.20
C PRO A 138 -30.11 12.78 3.48
N VAL A 139 -30.30 14.05 3.17
CA VAL A 139 -29.33 14.85 2.39
C VAL A 139 -27.94 14.82 3.04
N GLU A 140 -27.89 14.91 4.35
CA GLU A 140 -26.66 14.92 5.14
C GLU A 140 -25.86 13.62 4.99
N LEU A 141 -26.56 12.48 4.98
CA LEU A 141 -25.93 11.17 4.79
C LEU A 141 -25.48 10.98 3.34
N ALA A 142 -26.26 11.43 2.38
CA ALA A 142 -25.89 11.39 0.97
C ALA A 142 -24.64 12.24 0.70
N GLU A 143 -24.55 13.46 1.25
CA GLU A 143 -23.37 14.32 1.15
C GLU A 143 -22.14 13.68 1.82
N LEU A 144 -22.30 13.15 3.03
CA LEU A 144 -21.21 12.48 3.76
C LEU A 144 -20.63 11.30 2.96
N ILE A 145 -21.49 10.46 2.38
CA ILE A 145 -21.05 9.34 1.53
C ILE A 145 -20.29 9.86 0.30
N LEU A 146 -20.79 10.90 -0.34
CA LEU A 146 -20.16 11.49 -1.52
C LEU A 146 -18.80 12.15 -1.18
N GLU A 147 -18.65 12.78 -0.02
CA GLU A 147 -17.40 13.37 0.46
C GLU A 147 -16.29 12.33 0.69
N HIS A 148 -16.65 11.09 1.06
CA HIS A 148 -15.69 9.99 1.21
C HIS A 148 -15.25 9.36 -0.11
N LEU A 149 -15.88 9.73 -1.23
CA LEU A 149 -15.48 9.22 -2.54
C LEU A 149 -14.29 10.00 -3.10
N ALA A 150 -13.30 9.30 -3.62
CA ALA A 150 -12.26 9.94 -4.43
C ALA A 150 -12.91 10.67 -5.63
N PHE A 151 -12.35 11.82 -6.02
CA PHE A 151 -12.91 12.72 -7.06
C PHE A 151 -13.25 11.98 -8.37
N ARG A 152 -12.42 11.02 -8.78
CA ARG A 152 -12.69 10.15 -9.93
C ARG A 152 -14.01 9.39 -9.82
N HIS A 153 -14.33 8.88 -8.64
CA HIS A 153 -15.60 8.16 -8.40
C HIS A 153 -16.79 9.11 -8.38
N LEU A 154 -16.61 10.31 -7.84
CA LEU A 154 -17.60 11.39 -7.91
C LEU A 154 -17.97 11.71 -9.37
N VAL A 155 -16.97 11.88 -10.25
CA VAL A 155 -17.20 12.12 -11.68
C VAL A 155 -17.92 10.94 -12.34
N ASN A 156 -17.67 9.70 -11.93
CA ASN A 156 -18.41 8.53 -12.41
C ASN A 156 -19.86 8.54 -11.90
N CYS A 157 -20.09 8.89 -10.64
CA CYS A 157 -21.43 9.03 -10.07
C CYS A 157 -22.29 10.04 -10.86
N MET A 158 -21.71 11.17 -11.29
CA MET A 158 -22.40 12.15 -12.12
C MET A 158 -22.92 11.61 -13.46
N ARG A 159 -22.41 10.46 -13.91
CA ARG A 159 -22.79 9.81 -15.18
C ARG A 159 -23.88 8.76 -15.00
N VAL A 160 -24.27 8.43 -13.77
CA VAL A 160 -25.30 7.43 -13.47
C VAL A 160 -26.67 7.89 -13.99
N SER A 161 -27.03 9.14 -13.70
CA SER A 161 -28.27 9.77 -14.20
C SER A 161 -28.14 11.28 -14.28
N LYS A 162 -29.06 11.93 -14.99
CA LYS A 162 -29.16 13.40 -15.01
C LYS A 162 -29.45 13.96 -13.60
N GLY A 163 -30.24 13.25 -12.79
CA GLY A 163 -30.53 13.61 -11.40
C GLY A 163 -29.28 13.65 -10.55
N TRP A 164 -28.47 12.58 -10.58
CA TRP A 164 -27.19 12.49 -9.87
C TRP A 164 -26.21 13.58 -10.32
N GLY A 165 -26.08 13.77 -11.65
CA GLY A 165 -25.21 14.79 -12.19
C GLY A 165 -25.60 16.22 -11.75
N ASN A 166 -26.90 16.52 -11.71
CA ASN A 166 -27.42 17.81 -11.24
C ASN A 166 -27.24 17.97 -9.72
N TYR A 167 -27.51 16.93 -8.94
CA TYR A 167 -27.36 16.94 -7.49
C TYR A 167 -25.91 17.19 -7.11
N ILE A 168 -24.98 16.36 -7.57
CA ILE A 168 -23.54 16.45 -7.25
C ILE A 168 -22.94 17.80 -7.72
N SER A 169 -23.38 18.31 -8.90
CA SER A 169 -22.84 19.59 -9.40
C SER A 169 -23.29 20.81 -8.59
N LYS A 170 -24.31 20.70 -7.75
CA LYS A 170 -24.81 21.76 -6.89
C LYS A 170 -24.25 21.72 -5.46
N LEU A 171 -23.37 20.76 -5.14
CA LEU A 171 -22.73 20.62 -3.83
C LEU A 171 -21.32 21.20 -3.85
N PRO A 172 -21.11 22.49 -3.44
CA PRO A 172 -19.81 23.14 -3.57
C PRO A 172 -18.68 22.43 -2.81
N ARG A 173 -19.00 21.78 -1.68
CA ARG A 173 -18.02 21.05 -0.86
C ARG A 173 -17.31 19.96 -1.63
N LEU A 174 -18.01 19.24 -2.51
CA LEU A 174 -17.44 18.15 -3.32
C LEU A 174 -16.44 18.64 -4.38
N TRP A 175 -16.48 19.93 -4.69
CA TRP A 175 -15.63 20.57 -5.69
C TRP A 175 -14.47 21.36 -5.10
N MET A 176 -14.32 21.41 -3.76
CA MET A 176 -13.24 22.18 -3.11
C MET A 176 -11.85 21.63 -3.43
N HIS A 177 -11.75 20.33 -3.67
CA HIS A 177 -10.54 19.66 -4.12
C HIS A 177 -10.74 19.09 -5.52
N LEU A 178 -10.13 19.71 -6.51
CA LEU A 178 -10.13 19.24 -7.88
C LEU A 178 -8.93 18.32 -8.13
N ASP A 179 -9.15 17.03 -7.99
CA ASP A 179 -8.12 16.01 -8.23
C ASP A 179 -8.25 15.41 -9.63
N LEU A 180 -7.34 15.80 -10.52
CA LEU A 180 -7.28 15.30 -11.89
C LEU A 180 -6.32 14.11 -12.07
N SER A 181 -5.68 13.60 -11.02
CA SER A 181 -4.71 12.51 -11.10
C SER A 181 -5.27 11.24 -11.78
N GLY A 182 -6.57 10.98 -11.57
CA GLY A 182 -7.28 9.85 -12.17
C GLY A 182 -7.74 10.03 -13.62
N ALA A 183 -7.40 11.14 -14.31
CA ALA A 183 -7.86 11.42 -15.66
C ALA A 183 -7.25 10.45 -16.69
N ARG A 184 -8.11 9.72 -17.42
CA ARG A 184 -7.69 8.80 -18.50
C ARG A 184 -7.50 9.50 -19.85
N LYS A 185 -8.18 10.63 -20.05
CA LYS A 185 -8.11 11.47 -21.27
C LYS A 185 -7.70 12.88 -20.87
N PRO A 186 -7.19 13.70 -21.82
CA PRO A 186 -6.92 15.11 -21.57
C PRO A 186 -8.15 15.83 -21.02
N VAL A 187 -7.94 16.65 -20.01
CA VAL A 187 -9.00 17.40 -19.33
C VAL A 187 -9.27 18.70 -20.07
N SER A 188 -10.49 18.86 -20.57
CA SER A 188 -10.90 20.02 -21.38
C SER A 188 -11.18 21.25 -20.52
N ARG A 189 -11.10 22.42 -21.16
CA ARG A 189 -11.47 23.70 -20.58
C ARG A 189 -12.90 23.72 -19.99
N LYS A 190 -13.87 23.17 -20.74
CA LYS A 190 -15.27 23.11 -20.31
C LYS A 190 -15.47 22.39 -18.98
N PHE A 191 -14.67 21.34 -18.72
CA PHE A 191 -14.73 20.62 -17.44
C PHE A 191 -14.18 21.48 -16.30
N LEU A 192 -13.07 22.20 -16.50
CA LEU A 192 -12.50 23.09 -15.50
C LEU A 192 -13.44 24.25 -15.18
N ASP A 193 -14.04 24.88 -16.19
CA ASP A 193 -15.04 25.94 -15.99
C ASP A 193 -16.26 25.44 -15.21
N LYS A 194 -16.67 24.17 -15.43
CA LYS A 194 -17.72 23.53 -14.65
C LYS A 194 -17.31 23.31 -13.19
N ALA A 195 -16.08 22.85 -12.96
CA ALA A 195 -15.54 22.61 -11.61
C ALA A 195 -15.42 23.95 -10.82
N VAL A 196 -14.93 25.00 -11.45
CA VAL A 196 -14.83 26.33 -10.84
C VAL A 196 -16.21 26.86 -10.46
N ARG A 197 -17.21 26.74 -11.35
CA ARG A 197 -18.59 27.11 -11.03
C ARG A 197 -19.21 26.23 -9.95
N GLY A 198 -18.97 24.90 -10.00
CA GLY A 198 -19.46 23.95 -8.99
C GLY A 198 -18.92 24.23 -7.61
N SER A 199 -17.67 24.71 -7.49
CA SER A 199 -17.06 25.14 -6.23
C SER A 199 -17.45 26.57 -5.81
N GLU A 200 -18.26 27.29 -6.58
CA GLU A 200 -18.58 28.71 -6.36
C GLU A 200 -17.30 29.59 -6.27
N ASN A 201 -16.30 29.30 -7.08
CA ASN A 201 -14.98 29.94 -7.05
C ASN A 201 -14.21 29.74 -5.72
N ARG A 202 -14.53 28.70 -4.94
CA ARG A 202 -13.92 28.44 -3.63
C ARG A 202 -12.96 27.25 -3.66
N LEU A 203 -12.45 26.85 -4.82
CA LEU A 203 -11.42 25.81 -4.90
C LEU A 203 -10.28 26.09 -3.91
N THR A 204 -9.94 25.11 -3.11
CA THR A 204 -8.85 25.19 -2.13
C THR A 204 -7.63 24.40 -2.57
N ARG A 205 -7.85 23.28 -3.30
CA ARG A 205 -6.76 22.41 -3.77
C ARG A 205 -7.01 21.99 -5.22
N VAL A 206 -5.94 22.00 -6.03
CA VAL A 206 -5.96 21.52 -7.41
C VAL A 206 -4.76 20.61 -7.66
N THR A 207 -5.04 19.36 -8.05
CA THR A 207 -4.03 18.40 -8.53
C THR A 207 -4.14 18.31 -10.05
N VAL A 208 -3.10 18.75 -10.74
CA VAL A 208 -3.06 18.93 -12.20
C VAL A 208 -2.47 17.71 -12.87
N TYR A 209 -3.25 17.07 -13.75
CA TYR A 209 -2.80 15.97 -14.59
C TYR A 209 -3.49 15.97 -15.94
N ARG A 210 -2.73 15.78 -17.01
CA ARG A 210 -3.25 15.70 -18.40
C ARG A 210 -4.17 16.84 -18.80
N LEU A 211 -3.80 18.10 -18.45
CA LEU A 211 -4.54 19.26 -18.96
C LEU A 211 -4.26 19.45 -20.44
N GLU A 212 -5.32 19.75 -21.19
CA GLU A 212 -5.23 20.10 -22.62
C GLU A 212 -4.49 21.44 -22.82
N HIS A 213 -4.78 22.42 -21.96
CA HIS A 213 -4.16 23.74 -21.96
C HIS A 213 -3.88 24.21 -20.55
N VAL A 214 -2.61 24.38 -20.19
CA VAL A 214 -2.19 24.77 -18.83
C VAL A 214 -2.54 26.24 -18.52
N ASP A 215 -2.58 27.11 -19.53
CA ASP A 215 -2.96 28.53 -19.36
C ASP A 215 -4.32 28.74 -18.69
N ILE A 216 -5.21 27.76 -18.77
CA ILE A 216 -6.52 27.81 -18.11
C ILE A 216 -6.37 27.94 -16.59
N LEU A 217 -5.30 27.39 -16.02
CA LEU A 217 -5.02 27.50 -14.59
C LEU A 217 -4.78 28.93 -14.13
N LYS A 218 -4.33 29.83 -15.01
CA LYS A 218 -4.26 31.28 -14.72
C LYS A 218 -5.65 31.82 -14.39
N ASN A 219 -6.66 31.41 -15.17
CA ASN A 219 -8.04 31.81 -14.93
C ASN A 219 -8.59 31.20 -13.63
N VAL A 220 -8.26 29.93 -13.35
CA VAL A 220 -8.64 29.26 -12.10
C VAL A 220 -8.00 29.99 -10.90
N ALA A 221 -6.70 30.27 -10.95
CA ALA A 221 -5.98 30.98 -9.89
C ALA A 221 -6.53 32.40 -9.65
N LYS A 222 -6.93 33.10 -10.72
CA LYS A 222 -7.54 34.42 -10.64
C LYS A 222 -8.96 34.39 -10.07
N ALA A 223 -9.76 33.40 -10.46
CA ALA A 223 -11.15 33.26 -10.01
C ALA A 223 -11.24 32.72 -8.58
N CYS A 224 -10.40 31.73 -8.23
CA CYS A 224 -10.45 31.04 -6.95
C CYS A 224 -9.45 31.63 -5.94
N ARG A 225 -9.84 32.74 -5.30
CA ARG A 225 -8.99 33.42 -4.30
C ARG A 225 -8.73 32.60 -3.03
N SER A 226 -9.39 31.46 -2.87
CA SER A 226 -9.22 30.53 -1.74
C SER A 226 -8.22 29.42 -2.01
N LEU A 227 -7.54 29.44 -3.16
CA LEU A 227 -6.62 28.38 -3.59
C LEU A 227 -5.37 28.38 -2.70
N LYS A 228 -5.21 27.27 -1.95
CA LYS A 228 -4.12 27.07 -0.99
C LYS A 228 -3.08 26.08 -1.46
N GLU A 229 -3.51 25.05 -2.20
CA GLU A 229 -2.63 23.96 -2.61
C GLU A 229 -2.69 23.73 -4.12
N LEU A 230 -1.53 23.68 -4.75
CA LEU A 230 -1.34 23.32 -6.16
C LEU A 230 -0.36 22.18 -6.28
N GLU A 231 -0.76 21.13 -6.99
CA GLU A 231 0.09 20.00 -7.31
C GLU A 231 0.08 19.74 -8.82
N PHE A 232 1.26 19.68 -9.42
CA PHE A 232 1.45 19.41 -10.84
C PHE A 232 2.07 18.03 -11.02
N ILE A 233 1.28 17.03 -11.42
CA ILE A 233 1.75 15.67 -11.71
C ILE A 233 2.37 15.60 -13.11
N SER A 234 1.79 16.32 -14.08
CA SER A 234 2.34 16.45 -15.42
C SER A 234 2.18 17.86 -15.96
N LEU A 235 3.19 18.33 -16.65
CA LEU A 235 3.17 19.59 -17.41
C LEU A 235 3.74 19.33 -18.80
N PRO A 236 3.25 20.00 -19.85
CA PRO A 236 3.94 20.05 -21.12
C PRO A 236 5.33 20.68 -20.96
N HIS A 237 6.27 20.31 -21.83
CA HIS A 237 7.62 20.85 -21.80
C HIS A 237 7.63 22.39 -21.96
N ALA A 238 8.58 23.06 -21.31
CA ALA A 238 8.87 24.50 -21.43
C ALA A 238 7.81 25.47 -20.86
N MET A 239 7.13 25.13 -19.75
CA MET A 239 6.09 25.99 -19.16
C MET A 239 6.50 26.74 -17.88
N SER A 240 7.78 27.02 -17.69
CA SER A 240 8.27 27.72 -16.48
C SER A 240 7.63 29.09 -16.28
N SER A 241 7.46 29.90 -17.34
CA SER A 241 6.80 31.21 -17.26
C SER A 241 5.33 31.10 -16.85
N THR A 242 4.60 30.17 -17.46
CA THR A 242 3.17 29.92 -17.12
C THR A 242 3.00 29.48 -15.67
N LEU A 243 3.90 28.63 -15.17
CA LEU A 243 3.90 28.20 -13.76
C LEU A 243 4.09 29.38 -12.80
N ILE A 244 5.03 30.29 -13.11
CA ILE A 244 5.28 31.50 -12.32
C ILE A 244 4.05 32.41 -12.32
N ASP A 245 3.45 32.64 -13.48
CA ASP A 245 2.22 33.45 -13.59
C ASP A 245 1.06 32.86 -12.76
N ILE A 246 0.88 31.52 -12.78
CA ILE A 246 -0.14 30.87 -11.96
C ILE A 246 0.13 31.09 -10.47
N VAL A 247 1.37 30.91 -10.03
CA VAL A 247 1.77 31.15 -8.63
C VAL A 247 1.58 32.61 -8.24
N GLN A 248 1.87 33.54 -9.13
CA GLN A 248 1.66 34.98 -8.91
C GLN A 248 0.18 35.33 -8.72
N LEU A 249 -0.71 34.69 -9.47
CA LEU A 249 -2.16 34.94 -9.38
C LEU A 249 -2.79 34.27 -8.15
N ALA A 250 -2.26 33.14 -7.67
CA ALA A 250 -2.77 32.42 -6.52
C ALA A 250 -2.35 33.08 -5.19
N SER A 251 -3.08 34.13 -4.77
CA SER A 251 -2.70 35.01 -3.64
C SER A 251 -2.60 34.33 -2.28
N LYS A 252 -3.38 33.25 -2.03
CA LYS A 252 -3.41 32.50 -0.77
C LYS A 252 -2.69 31.16 -0.84
N LEU A 253 -1.80 30.97 -1.83
CA LEU A 253 -1.08 29.72 -1.99
C LEU A 253 -0.13 29.46 -0.81
N GLU A 254 -0.32 28.33 -0.14
CA GLU A 254 0.48 27.88 0.99
C GLU A 254 1.34 26.66 0.63
N LYS A 255 0.90 25.86 -0.35
CA LYS A 255 1.60 24.62 -0.75
C LYS A 255 1.68 24.49 -2.26
N ILE A 256 2.88 24.18 -2.75
CA ILE A 256 3.10 23.84 -4.15
C ILE A 256 3.92 22.56 -4.26
N VAL A 257 3.48 21.63 -5.13
CA VAL A 257 4.17 20.39 -5.46
C VAL A 257 4.31 20.31 -6.97
N VAL A 258 5.53 20.11 -7.47
CA VAL A 258 5.83 20.01 -8.91
C VAL A 258 6.62 18.72 -9.15
N HIS A 259 6.00 17.75 -9.83
CA HIS A 259 6.66 16.50 -10.21
C HIS A 259 7.47 16.62 -11.51
N PRO A 260 6.99 17.36 -12.54
CA PRO A 260 7.75 17.55 -13.76
C PRO A 260 9.06 18.27 -13.56
N GLN A 261 9.98 18.07 -14.50
CA GLN A 261 11.28 18.73 -14.47
C GLN A 261 11.15 20.26 -14.61
N ILE A 262 11.76 20.99 -13.70
CA ILE A 262 11.87 22.45 -13.70
C ILE A 262 13.32 22.86 -13.45
N THR A 263 13.68 24.09 -13.83
CA THR A 263 15.02 24.63 -13.57
C THR A 263 15.13 25.26 -12.18
N MET A 264 16.34 25.31 -11.63
CA MET A 264 16.60 25.96 -10.35
C MET A 264 16.24 27.46 -10.37
N ASP A 265 16.42 28.15 -11.51
CA ASP A 265 15.92 29.51 -11.72
C ASP A 265 14.40 29.61 -11.51
N THR A 266 13.65 28.65 -12.07
CA THR A 266 12.18 28.60 -11.88
C THR A 266 11.81 28.41 -10.41
N VAL A 267 12.53 27.55 -9.67
CA VAL A 267 12.34 27.37 -8.21
C VAL A 267 12.56 28.71 -7.49
N GLY A 268 13.68 29.39 -7.74
CA GLY A 268 13.98 30.68 -7.13
C GLY A 268 12.90 31.73 -7.43
N ARG A 269 12.45 31.82 -8.68
CA ARG A 269 11.38 32.77 -9.08
C ARG A 269 10.03 32.43 -8.42
N ILE A 270 9.68 31.16 -8.25
CA ILE A 270 8.46 30.76 -7.53
C ILE A 270 8.53 31.22 -6.08
N LEU A 271 9.62 30.96 -5.38
CA LEU A 271 9.79 31.33 -3.97
C LEU A 271 9.84 32.84 -3.78
N ASN A 272 10.55 33.57 -4.65
CA ASN A 272 10.60 35.04 -4.62
C ASN A 272 9.23 35.66 -4.92
N THR A 273 8.42 35.05 -5.82
CA THR A 273 7.08 35.55 -6.17
C THR A 273 6.08 35.34 -5.05
N ARG A 274 6.21 34.25 -4.27
CA ARG A 274 5.25 33.89 -3.23
C ARG A 274 5.91 33.57 -1.88
N PRO A 275 6.30 34.59 -1.10
CA PRO A 275 6.91 34.39 0.23
C PRO A 275 5.99 33.79 1.28
N SER A 276 4.68 33.71 1.00
CA SER A 276 3.68 33.10 1.89
C SER A 276 3.65 31.57 1.86
N LEU A 277 4.42 30.92 0.97
CA LEU A 277 4.50 29.48 0.89
C LEU A 277 5.03 28.87 2.19
N LYS A 278 4.34 27.82 2.66
CA LYS A 278 4.72 27.02 3.82
C LYS A 278 5.36 25.70 3.43
N HIS A 279 4.86 25.10 2.36
CA HIS A 279 5.30 23.77 1.92
C HIS A 279 5.62 23.78 0.43
N VAL A 280 6.82 23.36 0.08
CA VAL A 280 7.24 23.22 -1.32
C VAL A 280 7.86 21.86 -1.57
N ALA A 281 7.53 21.26 -2.71
CA ALA A 281 8.14 20.01 -3.15
C ALA A 281 8.39 20.04 -4.66
N PHE A 282 9.65 19.93 -5.05
CA PHE A 282 10.12 19.89 -6.43
C PHE A 282 10.81 18.54 -6.65
N HIS A 283 10.15 17.64 -7.39
CA HIS A 283 10.60 16.25 -7.53
C HIS A 283 11.67 16.05 -8.60
N THR A 284 11.84 16.99 -9.52
CA THR A 284 12.89 16.92 -10.53
C THR A 284 13.38 18.34 -10.85
N VAL A 285 14.48 18.72 -10.24
CA VAL A 285 15.08 20.04 -10.45
C VAL A 285 16.31 19.88 -11.33
N LYS A 286 16.30 20.53 -12.49
CA LYS A 286 17.50 20.66 -13.31
C LYS A 286 18.31 21.82 -12.77
N ALA A 287 19.55 21.55 -12.43
CA ALA A 287 20.42 22.59 -11.96
C ALA A 287 20.69 23.63 -13.06
N SER A 288 20.87 24.86 -12.65
CA SER A 288 21.22 25.97 -13.54
C SER A 288 22.73 26.21 -13.47
N ASN A 289 23.34 26.60 -14.59
CA ASN A 289 24.75 27.01 -14.63
C ASN A 289 24.97 28.36 -13.96
N TYR A 290 23.92 29.06 -13.58
CA TYR A 290 23.96 30.38 -12.96
C TYR A 290 23.57 30.28 -11.48
N ALA A 291 24.20 31.13 -10.65
CA ALA A 291 23.80 31.28 -9.26
C ALA A 291 22.33 31.71 -9.18
N THR A 292 21.53 31.04 -8.38
CA THR A 292 20.14 31.42 -8.16
C THR A 292 20.10 32.63 -7.22
N ASP A 293 19.47 33.72 -7.65
CA ASP A 293 19.28 34.89 -6.81
C ASP A 293 18.19 34.66 -5.76
N TRP A 294 18.63 34.32 -4.56
CA TRP A 294 17.77 34.26 -3.36
C TRP A 294 17.69 35.68 -2.77
N THR A 295 16.67 36.44 -3.17
CA THR A 295 16.58 37.86 -2.77
C THR A 295 15.48 38.12 -1.77
N VAL A 296 14.45 37.30 -1.73
CA VAL A 296 13.28 37.53 -0.89
C VAL A 296 13.25 36.54 0.27
N PRO A 297 13.19 37.02 1.52
CA PRO A 297 13.06 36.12 2.66
C PRO A 297 11.74 35.32 2.65
N THR A 298 11.83 34.02 2.74
CA THR A 298 10.67 33.11 2.81
C THR A 298 10.40 32.70 4.25
N TYR A 299 10.08 33.68 5.10
CA TYR A 299 9.92 33.49 6.55
C TYR A 299 8.88 32.47 6.97
N ASN A 300 7.95 32.10 6.09
CA ASN A 300 6.88 31.17 6.42
C ASN A 300 7.13 29.76 5.92
N LEU A 301 8.24 29.49 5.25
CA LEU A 301 8.55 28.16 4.74
C LEU A 301 8.88 27.20 5.89
N GLU A 302 8.05 26.16 6.03
CA GLU A 302 8.20 25.13 7.06
C GLU A 302 8.71 23.81 6.49
N SER A 303 8.43 23.53 5.21
CA SER A 303 8.83 22.28 4.55
C SER A 303 9.33 22.53 3.14
N CYS A 304 10.53 22.03 2.85
CA CYS A 304 11.16 22.10 1.55
C CYS A 304 11.64 20.73 1.11
N ARG A 305 11.22 20.31 -0.10
CA ARG A 305 11.76 19.14 -0.79
C ARG A 305 12.30 19.56 -2.14
N MET A 306 13.56 19.20 -2.42
CA MET A 306 14.21 19.43 -3.72
C MET A 306 15.00 18.19 -4.13
N HIS A 307 14.52 17.49 -5.15
CA HIS A 307 15.22 16.37 -5.75
C HIS A 307 15.79 16.81 -7.09
N PHE A 308 17.09 16.62 -7.28
CA PHE A 308 17.79 17.01 -8.51
C PHE A 308 17.79 15.85 -9.51
N ASP A 309 18.06 16.13 -10.77
CA ASP A 309 17.99 15.16 -11.87
C ASP A 309 19.19 14.21 -11.97
N GLY A 310 20.12 14.26 -11.02
CA GLY A 310 21.26 13.35 -10.92
C GLY A 310 22.40 13.64 -11.90
N ASN A 311 22.34 14.73 -12.65
CA ASN A 311 23.44 15.15 -13.52
C ASN A 311 24.50 15.87 -12.66
N THR A 312 25.41 15.10 -12.08
CA THR A 312 26.13 15.28 -10.82
C THR A 312 27.19 16.37 -10.74
N ASN A 313 27.41 17.17 -11.77
CA ASN A 313 28.41 18.25 -11.72
C ASN A 313 27.91 19.54 -11.09
N HIS A 314 26.74 19.52 -10.48
CA HIS A 314 26.13 20.73 -9.93
C HIS A 314 26.40 20.88 -8.44
N ARG A 315 27.18 21.89 -8.13
CA ARG A 315 27.40 22.39 -6.77
C ARG A 315 26.28 23.36 -6.43
N SER A 316 25.39 22.98 -5.54
CA SER A 316 24.32 23.87 -5.07
C SER A 316 24.77 24.58 -3.80
N SER A 317 24.96 25.87 -3.85
CA SER A 317 25.07 26.68 -2.66
C SER A 317 23.68 27.04 -2.17
N LEU A 318 23.24 26.41 -1.11
CA LEU A 318 21.95 26.68 -0.47
C LEU A 318 22.08 27.58 0.76
N ASP A 319 23.27 28.02 1.07
CA ASP A 319 23.53 28.83 2.27
C ASP A 319 22.66 30.08 2.30
N ALA A 320 22.61 30.85 1.21
CA ALA A 320 21.77 32.03 1.10
C ALA A 320 20.27 31.68 1.26
N PHE A 321 19.80 30.61 0.64
CA PHE A 321 18.41 30.15 0.76
C PHE A 321 18.08 29.76 2.21
N LEU A 322 18.93 28.96 2.86
CA LEU A 322 18.67 28.47 4.22
C LEU A 322 18.70 29.61 5.26
N ARG A 323 19.55 30.63 5.06
CA ARG A 323 19.53 31.85 5.90
C ARG A 323 18.24 32.66 5.77
N LEU A 324 17.57 32.56 4.62
CA LEU A 324 16.29 33.23 4.35
C LEU A 324 15.06 32.44 4.78
N THR A 325 15.25 31.22 5.34
CA THR A 325 14.17 30.30 5.75
C THR A 325 14.21 29.92 7.23
N PRO A 326 14.10 30.85 8.16
CA PRO A 326 14.33 30.60 9.59
C PRO A 326 13.30 29.67 10.26
N LYS A 327 12.12 29.49 9.66
CA LYS A 327 11.06 28.59 10.17
C LYS A 327 11.10 27.19 9.58
N LEU A 328 12.11 26.86 8.77
CA LEU A 328 12.20 25.58 8.11
C LEU A 328 12.38 24.45 9.12
N LYS A 329 11.43 23.51 9.15
CA LYS A 329 11.41 22.33 10.02
C LYS A 329 11.76 21.05 9.29
N TYR A 330 11.39 20.95 8.02
CA TYR A 330 11.59 19.80 7.17
C TYR A 330 12.40 20.17 5.92
N LEU A 331 13.55 19.51 5.74
CA LEU A 331 14.37 19.64 4.53
C LEU A 331 14.64 18.24 3.96
N ASP A 332 14.28 18.02 2.70
CA ASP A 332 14.53 16.78 1.96
C ASP A 332 15.21 17.10 0.63
N MET A 333 16.43 16.62 0.46
CA MET A 333 17.23 16.86 -0.73
C MET A 333 17.79 15.56 -1.27
N SER A 334 17.90 15.46 -2.59
CA SER A 334 18.53 14.30 -3.21
C SER A 334 19.34 14.65 -4.45
N GLN A 335 20.37 13.85 -4.75
CA GLN A 335 21.17 13.87 -5.98
C GLN A 335 21.82 15.24 -6.26
N THR A 336 22.50 15.81 -5.27
CA THR A 336 23.21 17.09 -5.39
C THR A 336 24.48 17.08 -4.58
N THR A 337 25.41 18.01 -4.87
CA THR A 337 26.59 18.28 -4.05
C THR A 337 26.36 19.54 -3.23
N LEU A 338 26.36 19.42 -1.92
CA LEU A 338 26.27 20.54 -0.99
C LEU A 338 27.65 21.15 -0.76
N THR A 339 27.77 22.44 -1.05
CA THR A 339 29.03 23.18 -0.86
C THR A 339 29.07 24.00 0.42
N SER A 340 27.90 24.20 1.05
CA SER A 340 27.71 25.09 2.18
C SER A 340 27.35 24.36 3.47
N LEU A 341 27.74 24.95 4.58
CA LEU A 341 27.33 24.50 5.92
C LEU A 341 25.87 24.88 6.17
N LEU A 342 25.17 24.10 7.01
CA LEU A 342 23.83 24.49 7.49
C LEU A 342 23.98 25.67 8.48
N PRO A 343 23.15 26.70 8.38
CA PRO A 343 23.14 27.78 9.38
C PRO A 343 22.78 27.23 10.78
N GLU A 344 23.52 27.63 11.80
CA GLU A 344 23.29 27.19 13.18
C GLU A 344 21.91 27.63 13.74
N THR A 345 21.31 28.64 13.13
CA THR A 345 20.00 29.20 13.50
C THR A 345 18.80 28.40 13.01
N LEU A 346 19.02 27.32 12.24
CA LEU A 346 17.93 26.52 11.70
C LEU A 346 17.29 25.66 12.80
N LEU A 347 15.96 25.66 12.85
CA LEU A 347 15.14 24.85 13.75
C LEU A 347 14.65 23.55 13.09
N LEU A 348 15.50 22.90 12.30
CA LEU A 348 15.15 21.67 11.60
C LEU A 348 14.81 20.56 12.61
N THR A 349 13.66 19.94 12.38
CA THR A 349 13.26 18.70 13.09
C THR A 349 13.48 17.46 12.23
N THR A 350 13.45 17.61 10.91
CA THR A 350 13.66 16.51 9.96
C THR A 350 14.60 16.94 8.85
N LEU A 351 15.68 16.19 8.70
CA LEU A 351 16.65 16.35 7.61
C LEU A 351 16.80 15.03 6.85
N VAL A 352 16.57 15.08 5.54
CA VAL A 352 16.66 13.93 4.64
C VAL A 352 17.59 14.30 3.49
N LEU A 353 18.71 13.61 3.39
CA LEU A 353 19.76 13.80 2.40
C LEU A 353 20.04 12.49 1.70
N ARG A 354 19.54 12.30 0.46
CA ARG A 354 19.68 11.04 -0.29
C ARG A 354 20.60 11.20 -1.49
N LYS A 355 21.62 10.36 -1.58
CA LYS A 355 22.63 10.43 -2.65
C LYS A 355 23.19 11.84 -2.79
N VAL A 356 23.55 12.43 -1.65
CA VAL A 356 24.10 13.80 -1.57
C VAL A 356 25.59 13.70 -1.29
N ASP A 357 26.37 14.40 -2.10
CA ASP A 357 27.81 14.57 -1.90
C ASP A 357 28.04 15.85 -1.11
N PHE A 358 29.09 15.87 -0.30
CA PHE A 358 29.47 17.02 0.51
C PHE A 358 30.90 17.44 0.20
N LEU A 359 31.16 18.74 0.08
CA LEU A 359 32.54 19.24 0.21
C LEU A 359 32.99 19.21 1.68
N ARG A 360 32.07 19.50 2.58
CA ARG A 360 32.20 19.36 4.03
C ARG A 360 30.86 18.95 4.60
N PHE A 361 30.83 17.92 5.42
CA PHE A 361 29.59 17.51 6.07
C PHE A 361 29.13 18.64 7.02
N PRO A 362 27.84 19.03 6.97
CA PRO A 362 27.36 20.14 7.78
C PRO A 362 27.28 19.78 9.26
N ILE A 363 27.48 20.77 10.14
CA ILE A 363 27.11 20.65 11.54
C ILE A 363 25.59 20.56 11.62
N LEU A 364 25.07 19.55 12.32
CA LEU A 364 23.66 19.27 12.39
C LEU A 364 23.00 20.02 13.55
N PRO A 365 21.79 20.60 13.35
CA PRO A 365 21.08 21.30 14.42
C PRO A 365 20.63 20.34 15.54
N ALA A 366 20.77 20.74 16.79
CA ALA A 366 20.40 19.95 17.97
C ALA A 366 18.88 19.67 18.08
N THR A 367 18.06 20.37 17.31
CA THR A 367 16.60 20.21 17.26
C THR A 367 16.14 19.02 16.42
N LEU A 368 17.06 18.30 15.76
CA LEU A 368 16.72 17.18 14.87
C LEU A 368 16.11 16.01 15.63
N GLN A 369 14.92 15.60 15.19
CA GLN A 369 14.24 14.39 15.62
C GLN A 369 14.41 13.25 14.60
N LYS A 370 14.52 13.59 13.32
CA LYS A 370 14.72 12.60 12.26
C LYS A 370 15.86 13.02 11.34
N LEU A 371 16.85 12.14 11.22
CA LEU A 371 18.00 12.28 10.33
C LEU A 371 18.06 11.10 9.36
N VAL A 372 18.04 11.38 8.07
CA VAL A 372 18.26 10.41 6.99
C VAL A 372 19.41 10.91 6.13
N VAL A 373 20.50 10.16 6.09
CA VAL A 373 21.68 10.46 5.26
C VAL A 373 22.03 9.21 4.45
N GLU A 374 21.83 9.28 3.16
CA GLU A 374 22.27 8.29 2.19
C GLU A 374 23.37 8.96 1.33
N LEU A 375 24.60 8.58 1.56
CA LEU A 375 25.72 9.16 0.82
C LEU A 375 25.76 8.64 -0.63
N GLY A 376 26.26 9.43 -1.58
CA GLY A 376 26.53 9.02 -2.95
C GLY A 376 27.82 8.18 -3.03
N SER A 377 28.33 7.93 -4.22
CA SER A 377 29.48 7.00 -4.46
C SER A 377 30.88 7.63 -4.41
N SER A 378 30.99 8.91 -4.08
CA SER A 378 32.27 9.68 -4.20
C SER A 378 32.77 10.26 -2.88
N HIS A 379 32.88 9.42 -1.80
CA HIS A 379 33.11 9.99 -0.47
C HIS A 379 34.58 10.06 -0.05
N ASN A 380 34.97 11.27 0.42
CA ASN A 380 36.08 11.46 1.30
C ASN A 380 35.60 11.33 2.76
N SER A 381 35.89 10.20 3.40
CA SER A 381 35.49 9.88 4.77
C SER A 381 36.04 10.86 5.83
N TYR A 382 37.06 11.63 5.49
CA TYR A 382 37.79 12.48 6.44
C TYR A 382 36.98 13.68 6.98
N ASP A 383 36.06 14.26 6.19
CA ASP A 383 35.31 15.43 6.61
C ASP A 383 34.07 15.09 7.48
N LEU A 384 33.61 13.85 7.41
CA LEU A 384 32.46 13.38 8.19
C LEU A 384 32.75 13.37 9.70
N ASP A 385 33.92 12.91 10.08
CA ASP A 385 34.33 12.76 11.48
C ASP A 385 34.32 14.08 12.24
N HIS A 386 34.88 15.13 11.64
CA HIS A 386 34.91 16.43 12.28
C HIS A 386 33.53 17.05 12.49
N ALA A 387 32.62 16.87 11.53
CA ALA A 387 31.27 17.41 11.63
C ALA A 387 30.38 16.61 12.61
N LEU A 388 30.52 15.28 12.61
CA LEU A 388 29.83 14.43 13.60
C LEU A 388 30.30 14.70 15.01
N TYR A 389 31.61 14.94 15.21
CA TYR A 389 32.15 15.32 16.52
C TYR A 389 31.55 16.61 17.08
N ARG A 390 31.21 17.58 16.21
CA ARG A 390 30.61 18.88 16.60
C ARG A 390 29.08 18.86 16.66
N SER A 391 28.46 17.86 16.03
CA SER A 391 26.99 17.72 16.02
C SER A 391 26.53 16.99 17.28
N ARG A 392 25.49 17.50 17.93
CA ARG A 392 24.87 16.87 19.10
C ARG A 392 23.38 16.80 18.89
N LEU A 393 22.81 15.60 18.93
CA LEU A 393 21.41 15.32 18.59
C LEU A 393 20.65 14.66 19.76
N PRO A 394 20.46 15.37 20.88
CA PRO A 394 19.89 14.78 22.11
C PRO A 394 18.43 14.36 21.98
N VAL A 395 17.69 14.94 21.02
CA VAL A 395 16.25 14.67 20.81
C VAL A 395 15.97 13.77 19.60
N LEU A 396 17.00 13.12 19.06
CA LEU A 396 16.86 12.27 17.86
C LEU A 396 16.06 11.02 18.16
N THR A 397 14.98 10.79 17.39
CA THR A 397 14.13 9.61 17.48
C THR A 397 14.37 8.61 16.34
N HIS A 398 14.79 9.10 15.16
CA HIS A 398 15.03 8.27 13.99
C HIS A 398 16.36 8.63 13.35
N LEU A 399 17.26 7.66 13.30
CA LEU A 399 18.55 7.76 12.62
C LEU A 399 18.62 6.76 11.47
N HIS A 400 18.88 7.27 10.26
CA HIS A 400 19.13 6.45 9.09
C HIS A 400 20.39 6.97 8.39
N MET A 401 21.45 6.18 8.38
CA MET A 401 22.74 6.55 7.79
C MET A 401 23.24 5.38 6.94
N THR A 402 23.36 5.60 5.63
CA THR A 402 23.85 4.58 4.69
C THR A 402 25.00 5.10 3.85
N GLY A 403 25.92 4.21 3.52
CA GLY A 403 27.12 4.58 2.78
C GLY A 403 28.18 5.28 3.64
N ILE A 404 28.12 5.14 4.96
CA ILE A 404 29.05 5.76 5.90
C ILE A 404 30.04 4.71 6.38
N ASP A 405 31.30 4.93 6.05
CA ASP A 405 32.37 4.06 6.52
C ASP A 405 32.67 4.33 8.00
N HIS A 406 32.93 3.26 8.74
CA HIS A 406 33.47 3.33 10.10
C HIS A 406 32.55 3.95 11.18
N MET A 407 31.22 3.86 11.07
CA MET A 407 30.36 4.20 12.22
C MET A 407 30.60 3.19 13.35
N ASN A 408 30.99 3.69 14.51
CA ASN A 408 31.25 2.88 15.71
C ASN A 408 30.59 3.51 16.95
N ALA A 409 30.70 2.84 18.10
CA ALA A 409 30.10 3.29 19.35
C ALA A 409 30.57 4.69 19.79
N VAL A 410 31.84 5.04 19.58
CA VAL A 410 32.40 6.35 19.96
C VAL A 410 31.75 7.46 19.14
N ARG A 411 31.66 7.28 17.80
CA ARG A 411 31.01 8.24 16.91
C ARG A 411 29.52 8.37 17.19
N MET A 412 28.86 7.27 17.50
CA MET A 412 27.46 7.27 17.89
C MET A 412 27.26 8.03 19.21
N GLY A 413 28.10 7.80 20.18
CA GLY A 413 28.08 8.53 21.46
C GLY A 413 28.27 10.04 21.28
N GLN A 414 29.20 10.44 20.43
CA GLN A 414 29.42 11.84 20.09
C GLN A 414 28.21 12.47 19.41
N LEU A 415 27.65 11.80 18.41
CA LEU A 415 26.50 12.29 17.65
C LEU A 415 25.26 12.48 18.53
N LEU A 416 25.02 11.58 19.46
CA LEU A 416 23.83 11.59 20.32
C LEU A 416 24.05 12.37 21.64
N ASP A 417 25.19 13.04 21.79
CA ASP A 417 25.56 13.76 23.03
C ASP A 417 25.62 12.85 24.28
N LEU A 418 26.05 11.61 24.07
CA LEU A 418 26.18 10.61 25.13
C LEU A 418 27.58 10.63 25.78
N TYR A 419 28.18 11.80 25.90
CA TYR A 419 29.52 11.93 26.46
C TYR A 419 29.54 11.48 27.92
N MET A 420 30.39 10.51 28.23
CA MET A 420 30.65 10.04 29.59
C MET A 420 31.69 10.95 30.22
N ALA A 421 31.42 11.53 31.36
CA ALA A 421 32.46 12.14 32.16
C ALA A 421 33.48 11.05 32.60
N PRO A 422 34.80 11.34 32.57
CA PRO A 422 35.80 10.39 33.07
C PRO A 422 35.50 10.06 34.54
N GLY A 423 35.13 8.82 34.84
CA GLY A 423 34.78 8.34 36.16
C GLY A 423 33.37 7.80 36.39
N ASP A 424 32.49 7.92 35.42
CA ASP A 424 31.16 7.30 35.51
C ASP A 424 31.28 5.77 35.25
N ASP A 425 31.01 5.02 36.33
CA ASP A 425 30.97 3.56 36.26
C ASP A 425 29.77 3.11 35.42
N ASN A 426 29.99 2.27 34.41
CA ASN A 426 29.00 1.82 33.41
C ASN A 426 27.78 1.06 33.96
N THR A 427 27.61 0.98 35.26
CA THR A 427 26.70 0.03 35.91
C THR A 427 25.31 0.58 36.26
N VAL A 428 25.08 1.89 36.22
CA VAL A 428 23.76 2.46 36.53
C VAL A 428 23.38 3.49 35.46
N LEU A 429 22.66 3.02 34.45
CA LEU A 429 21.96 3.89 33.50
C LEU A 429 20.80 4.57 34.27
N SER A 430 20.99 5.81 34.72
CA SER A 430 19.85 6.62 35.08
C SER A 430 19.00 6.85 33.84
N LEU A 431 17.68 6.64 33.91
CA LEU A 431 16.73 6.89 32.83
C LEU A 431 16.81 8.34 32.28
N GLU A 432 17.37 9.25 33.05
CA GLU A 432 17.58 10.67 32.73
C GLU A 432 18.59 10.89 31.56
N ASN A 433 19.46 9.94 31.28
CA ASN A 433 20.44 9.99 30.19
C ASN A 433 20.13 9.04 29.05
N ALA A 434 18.93 8.46 29.00
CA ALA A 434 18.50 7.59 27.92
C ALA A 434 18.14 8.40 26.68
N THR A 435 18.54 7.92 25.50
CA THR A 435 18.13 8.56 24.25
C THR A 435 16.67 8.24 23.91
N PRO A 436 15.91 9.18 23.31
CA PRO A 436 14.56 8.92 22.83
C PRO A 436 14.54 8.15 21.49
N LEU A 437 15.63 7.47 21.13
CA LEU A 437 15.80 6.84 19.83
C LEU A 437 14.86 5.64 19.68
N GLU A 438 14.01 5.69 18.65
CA GLU A 438 13.02 4.63 18.33
C GLU A 438 13.50 3.74 17.18
N SER A 439 14.27 4.29 16.26
CA SER A 439 14.71 3.58 15.05
C SER A 439 16.13 3.94 14.68
N ILE A 440 16.95 2.93 14.43
CA ILE A 440 18.32 3.04 13.94
C ILE A 440 18.45 2.23 12.66
N THR A 441 18.98 2.85 11.61
CA THR A 441 19.45 2.19 10.39
C THR A 441 20.86 2.69 10.09
N ILE A 442 21.81 1.79 10.05
CA ILE A 442 23.23 2.12 9.72
C ILE A 442 23.77 1.03 8.81
N HIS A 443 24.15 1.43 7.58
CA HIS A 443 24.80 0.52 6.63
C HIS A 443 26.12 1.09 6.17
N THR A 444 27.14 0.24 6.13
CA THR A 444 28.43 0.56 5.53
C THR A 444 28.45 0.21 4.03
N THR A 445 29.42 0.74 3.29
CA THR A 445 29.66 0.33 1.92
C THR A 445 30.33 -1.06 1.93
N LEU A 446 29.83 -2.00 1.10
CA LEU A 446 30.31 -3.38 1.00
C LEU A 446 31.68 -3.53 0.30
N ASP A 447 32.40 -2.44 0.02
CA ASP A 447 33.62 -2.49 -0.80
C ASP A 447 34.86 -3.08 -0.10
N ASP A 448 34.78 -3.40 1.19
CA ASP A 448 35.86 -4.12 1.88
C ASP A 448 35.81 -5.63 1.59
N ARG A 449 36.20 -6.01 0.37
CA ARG A 449 36.40 -7.43 -0.05
C ARG A 449 37.54 -8.15 0.68
N ASP A 450 38.30 -7.45 1.48
CA ASP A 450 39.53 -7.99 2.12
C ASP A 450 39.35 -8.45 3.57
N GLY A 451 38.12 -8.62 4.05
CA GLY A 451 37.82 -9.49 5.21
C GLY A 451 38.43 -9.14 6.56
N ILE A 452 39.07 -8.00 6.72
CA ILE A 452 39.68 -7.60 8.01
C ILE A 452 38.80 -6.53 8.67
N PHE A 453 37.66 -6.95 9.21
CA PHE A 453 36.88 -6.12 10.14
C PHE A 453 37.63 -6.02 11.50
N MET A 454 38.70 -5.26 11.53
CA MET A 454 39.36 -4.86 12.78
C MET A 454 38.75 -3.55 13.29
N PHE A 455 37.47 -3.56 13.68
CA PHE A 455 36.90 -2.42 14.41
C PHE A 455 37.03 -2.69 15.91
N PRO A 456 37.84 -1.93 16.64
CA PRO A 456 38.07 -2.15 18.08
C PRO A 456 36.84 -1.81 18.94
N ASN A 457 35.83 -1.17 18.39
CA ASN A 457 34.63 -0.70 19.14
C ASN A 457 33.36 -1.11 18.42
N PRO A 458 32.78 -2.26 18.72
CA PRO A 458 31.50 -2.71 18.21
C PRO A 458 30.36 -1.73 18.57
N LEU A 459 29.36 -1.62 17.68
CA LEU A 459 28.33 -0.59 17.81
C LEU A 459 27.42 -0.83 19.00
N LEU A 460 26.88 -2.03 19.17
CA LEU A 460 25.88 -2.36 20.18
C LEU A 460 26.51 -2.50 21.57
N ALA A 461 27.57 -3.27 21.69
CA ALA A 461 28.26 -3.48 22.95
C ALA A 461 28.87 -2.20 23.52
N GLY A 462 29.36 -1.33 22.63
CA GLY A 462 30.00 -0.07 23.03
C GLY A 462 29.03 1.11 23.20
N SER A 463 27.73 0.94 22.90
CA SER A 463 26.74 2.02 22.95
C SER A 463 25.51 1.67 23.80
N PRO A 464 25.67 1.29 25.09
CA PRO A 464 24.55 0.80 25.90
C PRO A 464 23.43 1.82 26.09
N ARG A 465 23.72 3.12 25.97
CA ARG A 465 22.73 4.20 26.16
C ARG A 465 21.71 4.31 25.04
N ILE A 466 21.98 3.74 23.86
CA ILE A 466 20.98 3.66 22.76
C ILE A 466 20.02 2.49 22.95
N LEU A 467 20.39 1.48 23.75
CA LEU A 467 19.63 0.26 23.98
C LEU A 467 18.55 0.47 25.06
N THR A 468 17.57 1.28 24.74
CA THR A 468 16.50 1.70 25.67
C THR A 468 15.16 1.03 25.34
N PRO A 469 14.16 1.04 26.25
CA PRO A 469 12.82 0.57 25.94
C PRO A 469 12.12 1.34 24.82
N ALA A 470 12.56 2.55 24.48
CA ALA A 470 12.04 3.33 23.36
C ALA A 470 12.42 2.75 22.00
N LEU A 471 13.55 2.03 21.91
CA LEU A 471 14.09 1.50 20.68
C LEU A 471 13.26 0.31 20.16
N LYS A 472 12.65 0.49 19.00
CA LYS A 472 11.72 -0.47 18.36
C LYS A 472 12.32 -1.15 17.14
N HIS A 473 13.22 -0.47 16.42
CA HIS A 473 13.77 -0.94 15.14
C HIS A 473 15.26 -0.74 15.09
N ILE A 474 15.99 -1.83 14.82
CA ILE A 474 17.41 -1.81 14.51
C ILE A 474 17.60 -2.41 13.12
N ASP A 475 18.36 -1.71 12.28
CA ASP A 475 18.83 -2.19 11.00
C ASP A 475 20.33 -1.84 10.90
N ILE A 476 21.16 -2.85 11.09
CA ILE A 476 22.62 -2.77 11.02
C ILE A 476 23.17 -3.76 9.98
N ALA A 477 22.39 -3.96 8.93
CA ALA A 477 22.85 -4.77 7.80
C ALA A 477 24.19 -4.25 7.28
N THR A 478 25.08 -5.16 6.90
CA THR A 478 26.45 -4.85 6.46
C THR A 478 27.41 -4.30 7.53
N MET A 479 26.95 -4.13 8.77
CA MET A 479 27.81 -3.72 9.88
C MET A 479 28.53 -4.93 10.50
N PRO A 480 29.72 -4.73 11.11
CA PRO A 480 30.34 -5.75 11.93
C PRO A 480 29.45 -6.12 13.12
N CYS A 481 28.83 -7.27 13.09
CA CYS A 481 27.99 -7.79 14.16
C CYS A 481 28.13 -9.31 14.23
N ASN A 482 28.37 -9.83 15.42
CA ASN A 482 28.49 -11.25 15.72
C ASN A 482 27.59 -11.65 16.90
N ASP A 483 27.70 -12.88 17.37
CA ASP A 483 26.90 -13.38 18.49
C ASP A 483 27.19 -12.62 19.80
N ASP A 484 28.44 -12.15 20.03
CA ASP A 484 28.78 -11.36 21.25
C ASP A 484 28.06 -10.02 21.31
N GLU A 485 27.90 -9.36 20.14
CA GLU A 485 27.11 -8.13 20.01
C GLU A 485 25.63 -8.35 20.36
N ILE A 486 25.07 -9.48 19.96
CA ILE A 486 23.69 -9.84 20.30
C ILE A 486 23.57 -10.16 21.79
N GLU A 487 24.56 -10.82 22.39
CA GLU A 487 24.61 -11.04 23.83
C GLU A 487 24.65 -9.69 24.59
N ALA A 488 25.47 -8.74 24.14
CA ALA A 488 25.54 -7.40 24.72
C ALA A 488 24.21 -6.65 24.61
N LEU A 489 23.53 -6.71 23.44
CA LEU A 489 22.19 -6.16 23.24
C LEU A 489 21.19 -6.69 24.27
N LEU A 490 21.21 -7.99 24.52
CA LEU A 490 20.25 -8.67 25.40
C LEU A 490 20.47 -8.38 26.91
N LYS A 491 21.59 -7.80 27.31
CA LYS A 491 21.81 -7.30 28.66
C LYS A 491 20.94 -6.09 28.98
N HIS A 492 20.37 -5.45 27.95
CA HIS A 492 19.56 -4.24 28.06
C HIS A 492 18.08 -4.53 27.76
N LYS A 493 17.19 -3.85 28.47
CA LYS A 493 15.74 -3.93 28.22
C LYS A 493 15.38 -3.01 27.05
N THR A 494 15.20 -3.57 25.88
CA THR A 494 14.77 -2.83 24.68
C THR A 494 13.32 -3.17 24.31
N GLY A 495 12.64 -2.24 23.61
CA GLY A 495 11.29 -2.45 23.05
C GLY A 495 11.30 -2.98 21.63
N LEU A 496 12.35 -3.69 21.21
CA LEU A 496 12.55 -4.10 19.82
C LEU A 496 11.41 -4.95 19.27
N THR A 497 10.90 -4.53 18.13
CA THR A 497 9.87 -5.24 17.36
C THR A 497 10.42 -5.80 16.06
N SER A 498 11.46 -5.19 15.50
CA SER A 498 12.16 -5.68 14.31
C SER A 498 13.66 -5.44 14.37
N ILE A 499 14.42 -6.39 13.82
CA ILE A 499 15.86 -6.28 13.68
C ILE A 499 16.30 -6.80 12.31
N ASP A 500 17.19 -6.05 11.62
CA ASP A 500 17.85 -6.47 10.39
C ASP A 500 19.36 -6.61 10.64
N LEU A 501 19.85 -7.82 10.47
CA LEU A 501 21.23 -8.24 10.65
C LEU A 501 21.79 -8.85 9.36
N SER A 502 21.22 -8.52 8.22
CA SER A 502 21.65 -9.07 6.93
C SER A 502 23.12 -8.74 6.64
N HIS A 503 23.81 -9.65 5.97
CA HIS A 503 25.24 -9.51 5.66
C HIS A 503 26.17 -9.37 6.89
N THR A 504 25.77 -9.87 8.05
CA THR A 504 26.58 -9.88 9.26
C THR A 504 27.17 -11.27 9.55
N GLN A 505 27.95 -11.39 10.62
CA GLN A 505 28.61 -12.63 11.03
C GLN A 505 27.89 -13.39 12.14
N ILE A 506 26.58 -13.14 12.31
CA ILE A 506 25.75 -13.85 13.29
C ILE A 506 25.58 -15.33 12.91
N THR A 507 25.29 -16.16 13.92
CA THR A 507 24.95 -17.57 13.73
C THR A 507 23.47 -17.84 14.06
N GLY A 508 23.02 -19.09 13.92
CA GLY A 508 21.70 -19.50 14.37
C GLY A 508 21.48 -19.33 15.89
N ALA A 509 22.58 -19.26 16.68
CA ALA A 509 22.49 -18.99 18.11
C ALA A 509 21.95 -17.57 18.38
N SER A 510 22.42 -16.56 17.65
CA SER A 510 21.88 -15.19 17.73
C SER A 510 20.38 -15.13 17.50
N ILE A 511 19.86 -15.86 16.49
CA ILE A 511 18.40 -15.89 16.22
C ILE A 511 17.64 -16.44 17.43
N LYS A 512 18.10 -17.55 18.02
CA LYS A 512 17.46 -18.14 19.19
C LYS A 512 17.53 -17.22 20.41
N MET A 513 18.71 -16.62 20.67
CA MET A 513 18.89 -15.68 21.76
C MET A 513 17.95 -14.45 21.64
N LEU A 514 17.81 -13.89 20.42
CA LEU A 514 16.93 -12.75 20.18
C LEU A 514 15.46 -13.11 20.43
N VAL A 515 15.02 -14.28 19.97
CA VAL A 515 13.64 -14.75 20.14
C VAL A 515 13.30 -15.00 21.61
N ASP A 516 14.25 -15.53 22.40
CA ASP A 516 14.03 -15.81 23.82
C ASP A 516 14.21 -14.57 24.70
N GLY A 517 15.12 -13.67 24.34
CA GLY A 517 15.45 -12.49 25.13
C GLY A 517 14.55 -11.27 24.87
N LEU A 518 13.86 -11.19 23.74
CA LEU A 518 13.06 -10.03 23.33
C LEU A 518 11.58 -10.39 23.12
N PRO A 519 10.72 -10.26 24.13
CA PRO A 519 9.31 -10.67 24.04
C PRO A 519 8.48 -9.83 23.07
N SER A 520 8.92 -8.61 22.73
CA SER A 520 8.25 -7.71 21.78
C SER A 520 8.60 -8.02 20.31
N LEU A 521 9.60 -8.85 20.06
CA LEU A 521 10.16 -9.08 18.74
C LEU A 521 9.16 -9.80 17.82
N ARG A 522 8.98 -9.28 16.62
CA ARG A 522 8.06 -9.82 15.61
C ARG A 522 8.76 -10.27 14.34
N SER A 523 9.87 -9.63 13.99
CA SER A 523 10.58 -9.93 12.75
C SER A 523 12.09 -9.82 12.91
N ILE A 524 12.79 -10.79 12.33
CA ILE A 524 14.25 -10.81 12.17
C ILE A 524 14.55 -10.94 10.68
N ARG A 525 15.44 -10.11 10.15
CA ARG A 525 16.02 -10.30 8.83
C ARG A 525 17.50 -10.65 9.00
N ALA A 526 17.93 -11.74 8.38
CA ALA A 526 19.29 -12.27 8.43
C ALA A 526 19.70 -12.83 7.06
N ASP A 527 19.42 -12.05 6.00
CA ASP A 527 19.74 -12.43 4.63
C ASP A 527 21.26 -12.39 4.43
N GLN A 528 21.81 -13.36 3.67
CA GLN A 528 23.24 -13.43 3.33
C GLN A 528 24.19 -13.49 4.55
N CYS A 529 23.76 -14.05 5.68
CA CYS A 529 24.59 -14.34 6.82
C CYS A 529 25.28 -15.70 6.64
N SER A 530 26.53 -15.70 6.21
CA SER A 530 27.28 -16.92 5.80
C SER A 530 27.49 -17.93 6.94
N ARG A 531 27.42 -17.50 8.20
CA ARG A 531 27.59 -18.38 9.37
C ARG A 531 26.30 -19.06 9.83
N ILE A 532 25.15 -18.74 9.25
CA ILE A 532 23.89 -19.44 9.49
C ILE A 532 23.84 -20.64 8.56
N THR A 533 24.11 -21.85 9.09
CA THR A 533 24.23 -23.06 8.28
C THR A 533 23.02 -23.98 8.32
N GLY A 534 22.09 -23.76 9.26
CA GLY A 534 20.93 -24.62 9.49
C GLY A 534 19.61 -23.85 9.62
N ARG A 535 18.50 -24.58 9.49
CA ARG A 535 17.14 -24.02 9.59
C ARG A 535 16.51 -24.11 10.98
N ASP A 536 17.12 -24.84 11.89
CA ASP A 536 16.57 -25.13 13.22
C ASP A 536 16.26 -23.85 14.02
N ALA A 537 17.09 -22.81 13.86
CA ALA A 537 16.88 -21.50 14.48
C ALA A 537 15.67 -20.75 13.86
N ILE A 538 15.50 -20.86 12.53
CA ILE A 538 14.39 -20.23 11.80
C ILE A 538 13.08 -20.92 12.18
N GLU A 539 13.05 -22.25 12.20
CA GLU A 539 11.88 -23.02 12.62
C GLU A 539 11.54 -22.80 14.10
N TYR A 540 12.55 -22.62 14.95
CA TYR A 540 12.35 -22.26 16.34
C TYR A 540 11.67 -20.91 16.48
N ALA A 541 12.15 -19.88 15.77
CA ALA A 541 11.57 -18.55 15.74
C ALA A 541 10.10 -18.57 15.25
N ALA A 542 9.83 -19.30 14.16
CA ALA A 542 8.48 -19.45 13.62
C ALA A 542 7.51 -20.07 14.64
N ARG A 543 7.95 -21.09 15.41
CA ARG A 543 7.15 -21.68 16.50
C ARG A 543 6.83 -20.69 17.62
N LYS A 544 7.70 -19.72 17.83
CA LYS A 544 7.51 -18.64 18.81
C LYS A 544 6.74 -17.45 18.26
N GLY A 545 6.34 -17.48 16.98
CA GLY A 545 5.57 -16.39 16.33
C GLY A 545 6.41 -15.24 15.81
N VAL A 546 7.74 -15.41 15.67
CA VAL A 546 8.65 -14.44 15.12
C VAL A 546 8.94 -14.79 13.65
N ALA A 547 8.69 -13.85 12.73
CA ALA A 547 8.98 -14.02 11.32
C ALA A 547 10.49 -13.85 11.07
N VAL A 548 11.13 -14.81 10.41
CA VAL A 548 12.55 -14.73 10.05
C VAL A 548 12.70 -14.81 8.54
N SER A 549 13.32 -13.78 7.93
CA SER A 549 13.82 -13.81 6.55
C SER A 549 15.30 -14.19 6.59
N CYS A 550 15.68 -15.25 5.88
CA CYS A 550 17.05 -15.69 5.75
C CYS A 550 17.27 -16.30 4.37
N SER A 551 17.83 -15.53 3.45
CA SER A 551 18.28 -16.00 2.13
C SER A 551 19.79 -16.28 2.18
N MET A 552 20.18 -17.48 1.77
CA MET A 552 21.60 -17.88 1.69
C MET A 552 22.12 -17.68 0.28
N GLU A 553 23.40 -17.32 0.10
CA GLU A 553 24.02 -17.34 -1.23
C GLU A 553 24.04 -18.76 -1.79
N GLU A 554 23.63 -18.88 -3.05
CA GLU A 554 23.76 -20.15 -3.78
C GLU A 554 25.26 -20.47 -3.98
N VAL A 555 25.74 -21.54 -3.39
CA VAL A 555 26.97 -22.18 -3.85
C VAL A 555 26.71 -22.58 -5.32
N LYS A 556 27.50 -22.03 -6.25
CA LYS A 556 27.39 -22.31 -7.69
C LYS A 556 27.33 -23.83 -7.92
N GLY A 557 26.13 -24.36 -8.19
CA GLY A 557 25.90 -25.78 -8.45
C GLY A 557 24.53 -26.34 -8.01
N GLY A 558 23.73 -25.64 -7.22
CA GLY A 558 22.44 -26.12 -6.71
C GLY A 558 21.23 -25.30 -7.17
N LYS A 559 20.11 -25.97 -7.44
CA LYS A 559 18.83 -25.34 -7.84
C LYS A 559 18.35 -24.35 -6.77
N ARG A 560 17.95 -23.15 -7.21
CA ARG A 560 17.31 -22.13 -6.37
C ARG A 560 16.12 -22.71 -5.60
N VAL A 561 16.21 -22.71 -4.30
CA VAL A 561 15.07 -22.98 -3.41
C VAL A 561 14.73 -21.68 -2.68
N ARG A 562 13.69 -21.00 -3.15
CA ARG A 562 13.09 -19.88 -2.41
C ARG A 562 12.23 -20.45 -1.29
N TYR A 563 12.47 -19.98 -0.09
CA TYR A 563 11.64 -20.27 1.09
C TYR A 563 11.10 -18.93 1.61
N GLY A 564 9.80 -18.75 1.43
CA GLY A 564 9.04 -17.67 2.03
C GLY A 564 8.32 -18.14 3.28
#